data_eb1e307f45b86a47d23224d99486222a
#
_entry.id   eb1e307f45b86a47d23224d99486222a
#
_cell.length_a   1.000
_cell.length_b   1.000
_cell.length_c   1.000
_cell.angle_alpha   90.00
_cell.angle_beta   90.00
_cell.angle_gamma   90.00
#
_symmetry.space_group_name_H-M   'P 1'
#
loop_
_entity.id
_entity.type
_entity.pdbx_description
1 polymer ?
#
loop_
_entity_poly.entity_id
_entity_poly.type
_entity_poly.pdbx_seq_one_letter_code
_entity_poly.pdbx_strand_id
1 'polypeptide(L)'
;KGAARLISDLSQMNKVQPGDVLVTDMTDPDWEPIMKRASAIVTNRGGRTCHAAIIARELGIPAVVGCGNATDLIVADQEITVSCAEGDTGNIYKGLLDYKVNHSQIDNMPDLPFKIMMNVGNPDRAFDFASLPHYGIGLARLEFIINRMIGVHPRALLDFDQLTDQDLKNTITEQMAGYAD
;
A
#
# COMPACT_ATOMS: atom_id res chain seq x y z
N LYS A 1 -12.27 -10.62 0.28
CA LYS A 1 -12.88 -11.62 1.16
C LYS A 1 -11.92 -12.77 1.43
N GLY A 2 -11.97 -13.38 2.64
CA GLY A 2 -11.09 -14.46 3.07
C GLY A 2 -11.26 -14.79 4.55
N ALA A 3 -10.41 -15.70 5.06
CA ALA A 3 -10.38 -16.02 6.48
C ALA A 3 -9.68 -14.90 7.27
N ALA A 4 -10.25 -14.51 8.39
CA ALA A 4 -9.68 -13.49 9.27
C ALA A 4 -8.47 -14.02 10.02
N ARG A 5 -7.31 -13.38 9.86
CA ARG A 5 -6.09 -13.67 10.61
C ARG A 5 -5.82 -12.56 11.60
N LEU A 6 -6.06 -12.86 12.87
CA LEU A 6 -5.76 -11.96 13.96
C LEU A 6 -4.28 -12.04 14.28
N ILE A 7 -3.55 -10.97 14.01
CA ILE A 7 -2.10 -10.88 14.20
C ILE A 7 -1.82 -9.76 15.19
N SER A 8 -1.20 -10.11 16.29
CA SER A 8 -0.83 -9.15 17.35
C SER A 8 0.61 -8.65 17.23
N ASP A 9 1.49 -9.44 16.63
CA ASP A 9 2.90 -9.11 16.43
C ASP A 9 3.50 -9.83 15.22
N LEU A 10 4.67 -9.37 14.78
CA LEU A 10 5.35 -9.86 13.59
C LEU A 10 5.82 -11.31 13.66
N SER A 11 6.00 -11.88 14.87
CA SER A 11 6.38 -13.31 15.01
C SER A 11 5.31 -14.26 14.46
N GLN A 12 4.09 -13.77 14.32
CA GLN A 12 2.94 -14.53 13.82
C GLN A 12 2.72 -14.40 12.30
N MET A 13 3.65 -13.73 11.58
CA MET A 13 3.55 -13.47 10.13
C MET A 13 3.21 -14.70 9.29
N ASN A 14 3.73 -15.87 9.68
CA ASN A 14 3.54 -17.12 8.95
C ASN A 14 2.10 -17.65 8.99
N LYS A 15 1.26 -17.13 9.89
CA LYS A 15 -0.16 -17.51 9.95
C LYS A 15 -0.98 -16.94 8.82
N VAL A 16 -0.55 -15.82 8.21
CA VAL A 16 -1.27 -15.19 7.12
C VAL A 16 -0.92 -15.85 5.79
N GLN A 17 -1.89 -16.49 5.18
CA GLN A 17 -1.78 -17.11 3.88
C GLN A 17 -2.27 -16.17 2.76
N PRO A 18 -1.85 -16.36 1.50
CA PRO A 18 -2.39 -15.59 0.38
C PRO A 18 -3.92 -15.69 0.32
N GLY A 19 -4.58 -14.53 0.28
CA GLY A 19 -6.04 -14.45 0.24
C GLY A 19 -6.72 -14.28 1.60
N ASP A 20 -6.00 -14.40 2.71
CA ASP A 20 -6.54 -14.11 4.04
C ASP A 20 -6.80 -12.61 4.25
N VAL A 21 -7.64 -12.28 5.21
CA VAL A 21 -7.85 -10.91 5.67
C VAL A 21 -7.01 -10.65 6.92
N LEU A 22 -6.09 -9.70 6.84
CA LEU A 22 -5.28 -9.29 7.98
C LEU A 22 -6.12 -8.44 8.95
N VAL A 23 -6.21 -8.87 10.20
CA VAL A 23 -6.89 -8.14 11.28
C VAL A 23 -5.88 -7.88 12.40
N THR A 24 -5.66 -6.62 12.73
CA THR A 24 -4.67 -6.24 13.75
C THR A 24 -5.04 -4.94 14.45
N ASP A 25 -4.35 -4.60 15.52
CA ASP A 25 -4.56 -3.33 16.21
C ASP A 25 -4.05 -2.14 15.36
N MET A 26 -2.82 -2.21 14.87
CA MET A 26 -2.22 -1.25 13.93
C MET A 26 -1.06 -1.91 13.17
N THR A 27 -0.60 -1.26 12.09
CA THR A 27 0.56 -1.69 11.33
C THR A 27 1.65 -0.63 11.32
N ASP A 28 2.88 -1.06 11.12
CA ASP A 28 4.06 -0.25 10.86
C ASP A 28 4.79 -0.74 9.59
N PRO A 29 5.88 -0.11 9.13
CA PRO A 29 6.57 -0.49 7.90
C PRO A 29 7.00 -1.95 7.82
N ASP A 30 7.33 -2.59 8.94
CA ASP A 30 7.80 -3.99 8.97
C ASP A 30 6.67 -4.99 8.64
N TRP A 31 5.41 -4.54 8.61
CA TRP A 31 4.24 -5.34 8.27
C TRP A 31 4.02 -5.49 6.75
N GLU A 32 4.74 -4.77 5.91
CA GLU A 32 4.54 -4.78 4.45
C GLU A 32 4.56 -6.20 3.84
N PRO A 33 5.47 -7.12 4.23
CA PRO A 33 5.48 -8.49 3.70
C PRO A 33 4.20 -9.28 3.97
N ILE A 34 3.54 -9.06 5.12
CA ILE A 34 2.25 -9.69 5.44
C ILE A 34 1.14 -9.07 4.61
N MET A 35 1.13 -7.74 4.55
CA MET A 35 0.10 -6.99 3.86
C MET A 35 0.03 -7.35 2.36
N LYS A 36 1.17 -7.66 1.74
CA LYS A 36 1.24 -8.13 0.34
C LYS A 36 0.54 -9.47 0.09
N ARG A 37 0.39 -10.31 1.11
CA ARG A 37 -0.32 -11.59 1.03
C ARG A 37 -1.82 -11.47 1.33
N ALA A 38 -2.20 -10.43 2.04
CA ALA A 38 -3.58 -10.22 2.46
C ALA A 38 -4.50 -9.82 1.29
N SER A 39 -5.72 -10.32 1.30
CA SER A 39 -6.78 -9.89 0.37
C SER A 39 -7.49 -8.61 0.83
N ALA A 40 -7.37 -8.27 2.10
CA ALA A 40 -7.86 -7.04 2.72
C ALA A 40 -7.17 -6.79 4.06
N ILE A 41 -7.26 -5.56 4.56
CA ILE A 41 -6.67 -5.15 5.84
C ILE A 41 -7.74 -4.51 6.71
N VAL A 42 -7.74 -4.90 8.00
CA VAL A 42 -8.61 -4.33 9.03
C VAL A 42 -7.76 -3.94 10.23
N THR A 43 -7.89 -2.68 10.69
CA THR A 43 -7.16 -2.22 11.88
C THR A 43 -8.06 -1.52 12.87
N ASN A 44 -7.79 -1.73 14.17
CA ASN A 44 -8.49 -0.99 15.24
C ASN A 44 -8.14 0.48 15.20
N ARG A 45 -6.85 0.79 15.03
CA ARG A 45 -6.32 2.15 15.02
C ARG A 45 -5.91 2.57 13.62
N GLY A 46 -5.95 3.87 13.38
CA GLY A 46 -5.51 4.48 12.15
C GLY A 46 -6.58 5.37 11.52
N GLY A 47 -6.18 6.04 10.47
CA GLY A 47 -7.01 6.91 9.67
C GLY A 47 -6.59 6.85 8.20
N ARG A 48 -7.16 7.71 7.36
CA ARG A 48 -6.94 7.70 5.90
C ARG A 48 -5.46 7.86 5.47
N THR A 49 -4.61 8.34 6.35
CA THR A 49 -3.18 8.58 6.12
C THR A 49 -2.26 7.67 6.94
N CYS A 50 -2.81 6.67 7.66
CA CYS A 50 -1.99 5.71 8.38
C CYS A 50 -1.29 4.74 7.42
N HIS A 51 -0.26 4.06 7.91
CA HIS A 51 0.53 3.10 7.14
C HIS A 51 -0.36 2.04 6.44
N ALA A 52 -1.28 1.40 7.18
CA ALA A 52 -2.19 0.41 6.61
C ALA A 52 -2.98 0.94 5.41
N ALA A 53 -3.53 2.17 5.51
CA ALA A 53 -4.32 2.77 4.44
C ALA A 53 -3.48 3.16 3.22
N ILE A 54 -2.23 3.60 3.43
CA ILE A 54 -1.30 3.95 2.34
C ILE A 54 -0.92 2.68 1.56
N ILE A 55 -0.43 1.66 2.25
CA ILE A 55 0.02 0.41 1.62
C ILE A 55 -1.15 -0.31 0.94
N ALA A 56 -2.34 -0.34 1.55
CA ALA A 56 -3.51 -0.97 0.93
C ALA A 56 -3.88 -0.33 -0.41
N ARG A 57 -3.81 1.02 -0.51
CA ARG A 57 -4.03 1.73 -1.79
C ARG A 57 -2.98 1.36 -2.83
N GLU A 58 -1.73 1.24 -2.43
CA GLU A 58 -0.64 0.83 -3.32
C GLU A 58 -0.80 -0.61 -3.80
N LEU A 59 -1.27 -1.50 -2.94
CA LEU A 59 -1.56 -2.89 -3.26
C LEU A 59 -2.87 -3.06 -4.03
N GLY A 60 -3.74 -2.05 -4.04
CA GLY A 60 -5.07 -2.13 -4.66
C GLY A 60 -6.04 -3.06 -3.92
N ILE A 61 -5.86 -3.23 -2.61
CA ILE A 61 -6.73 -4.06 -1.76
C ILE A 61 -7.59 -3.22 -0.83
N PRO A 62 -8.80 -3.69 -0.44
CA PRO A 62 -9.64 -2.98 0.52
C PRO A 62 -8.96 -2.87 1.89
N ALA A 63 -9.11 -1.70 2.53
CA ALA A 63 -8.69 -1.52 3.92
C ALA A 63 -9.73 -0.74 4.71
N VAL A 64 -10.11 -1.27 5.86
CA VAL A 64 -10.95 -0.59 6.84
C VAL A 64 -10.13 -0.32 8.08
N VAL A 65 -9.88 0.95 8.37
CA VAL A 65 -8.99 1.41 9.44
C VAL A 65 -9.75 2.22 10.47
N GLY A 66 -9.30 2.20 11.71
CA GLY A 66 -9.96 2.95 12.79
C GLY A 66 -11.26 2.29 13.29
N CYS A 67 -11.34 0.96 13.23
CA CYS A 67 -12.52 0.20 13.66
C CYS A 67 -12.75 0.24 15.18
N GLY A 68 -11.73 0.59 15.95
CA GLY A 68 -11.77 0.63 17.43
C GLY A 68 -11.58 -0.74 18.08
N ASN A 69 -12.40 -1.70 17.74
CA ASN A 69 -12.45 -3.00 18.43
C ASN A 69 -12.62 -4.22 17.48
N ALA A 70 -12.17 -4.12 16.25
CA ALA A 70 -12.29 -5.22 15.28
C ALA A 70 -11.60 -6.52 15.77
N THR A 71 -10.47 -6.40 16.46
CA THR A 71 -9.74 -7.55 17.03
C THR A 71 -10.50 -8.26 18.15
N ASP A 72 -11.47 -7.60 18.78
CA ASP A 72 -12.30 -8.18 19.83
C ASP A 72 -13.57 -8.83 19.28
N LEU A 73 -14.08 -8.29 18.15
CA LEU A 73 -15.34 -8.72 17.54
C LEU A 73 -15.16 -9.80 16.48
N ILE A 74 -14.04 -9.79 15.77
CA ILE A 74 -13.76 -10.76 14.70
C ILE A 74 -13.08 -11.99 15.33
N VAL A 75 -13.63 -13.15 15.05
CA VAL A 75 -13.04 -14.42 15.52
C VAL A 75 -11.97 -14.88 14.53
N ALA A 76 -10.86 -15.43 15.06
CA ALA A 76 -9.82 -16.01 14.22
C ALA A 76 -10.39 -17.12 13.32
N ASP A 77 -9.89 -17.19 12.08
CA ASP A 77 -10.33 -18.12 11.04
C ASP A 77 -11.79 -17.93 10.55
N GLN A 78 -12.50 -16.94 11.06
CA GLN A 78 -13.81 -16.59 10.57
C GLN A 78 -13.73 -16.08 9.13
N GLU A 79 -14.58 -16.59 8.25
CA GLU A 79 -14.75 -16.05 6.91
C GLU A 79 -15.43 -14.69 6.97
N ILE A 80 -14.82 -13.70 6.34
CA ILE A 80 -15.32 -12.32 6.28
C ILE A 80 -15.18 -11.70 4.90
N THR A 81 -16.02 -10.72 4.63
CA THR A 81 -15.94 -9.86 3.45
C THR A 81 -15.71 -8.43 3.88
N VAL A 82 -14.65 -7.81 3.36
CA VAL A 82 -14.32 -6.40 3.58
C VAL A 82 -14.72 -5.60 2.36
N SER A 83 -15.58 -4.60 2.54
CA SER A 83 -16.09 -3.73 1.48
C SER A 83 -15.68 -2.27 1.74
N CYS A 84 -15.12 -1.64 0.70
CA CYS A 84 -14.87 -0.20 0.63
C CYS A 84 -15.66 0.43 -0.53
N ALA A 85 -16.71 -0.23 -1.01
CA ALA A 85 -17.51 0.19 -2.17
C ALA A 85 -18.74 1.04 -1.81
N GLU A 86 -18.98 1.27 -0.53
CA GLU A 86 -20.23 1.86 -0.01
C GLU A 86 -20.03 3.30 0.46
N GLY A 87 -19.13 4.03 -0.18
CA GLY A 87 -18.82 5.43 0.15
C GLY A 87 -17.61 5.57 1.09
N ASP A 88 -17.68 6.52 1.99
CA ASP A 88 -16.56 6.88 2.87
C ASP A 88 -16.33 5.93 4.05
N THR A 89 -17.32 5.13 4.37
CA THR A 89 -17.27 4.15 5.46
C THR A 89 -17.03 2.76 4.89
N GLY A 90 -15.98 2.09 5.39
CA GLY A 90 -15.75 0.68 5.07
C GLY A 90 -16.57 -0.24 5.96
N ASN A 91 -16.98 -1.37 5.42
CA ASN A 91 -17.81 -2.35 6.10
C ASN A 91 -17.14 -3.73 6.15
N ILE A 92 -17.36 -4.46 7.25
CA ILE A 92 -16.88 -5.81 7.45
C ILE A 92 -18.09 -6.71 7.69
N TYR A 93 -18.30 -7.63 6.78
CA TYR A 93 -19.44 -8.56 6.81
C TYR A 93 -18.97 -9.96 7.20
N LYS A 94 -19.81 -10.65 7.95
CA LYS A 94 -19.61 -12.08 8.24
C LYS A 94 -19.88 -12.91 6.99
N GLY A 95 -19.01 -13.85 6.69
CA GLY A 95 -19.11 -14.77 5.55
C GLY A 95 -18.50 -14.23 4.26
N LEU A 96 -18.40 -15.10 3.27
CA LEU A 96 -17.89 -14.81 1.93
C LEU A 96 -19.06 -14.35 1.03
N LEU A 97 -19.39 -13.08 1.10
CA LEU A 97 -20.51 -12.51 0.34
C LEU A 97 -20.21 -12.51 -1.16
N ASP A 98 -21.24 -12.76 -1.96
CA ASP A 98 -21.19 -12.54 -3.40
C ASP A 98 -21.27 -11.05 -3.72
N TYR A 99 -20.51 -10.64 -4.73
CA TYR A 99 -20.54 -9.27 -5.23
C TYR A 99 -20.43 -9.25 -6.76
N LYS A 100 -20.95 -8.20 -7.35
CA LYS A 100 -20.90 -7.97 -8.79
C LYS A 100 -19.88 -6.87 -9.08
N VAL A 101 -18.95 -7.16 -9.98
CA VAL A 101 -18.03 -6.16 -10.52
C VAL A 101 -18.61 -5.61 -11.81
N ASN A 102 -18.86 -4.31 -11.85
CA ASN A 102 -19.26 -3.63 -13.08
C ASN A 102 -17.99 -2.97 -13.67
N HIS A 103 -17.69 -3.32 -14.91
CA HIS A 103 -16.61 -2.69 -15.65
C HIS A 103 -17.21 -1.58 -16.54
N SER A 104 -16.70 -0.37 -16.40
CA SER A 104 -17.04 0.75 -17.28
C SER A 104 -15.83 1.01 -18.18
N GLN A 105 -16.06 1.01 -19.50
CA GLN A 105 -15.06 1.46 -20.46
C GLN A 105 -15.08 3.00 -20.48
N ILE A 106 -13.90 3.61 -20.35
CA ILE A 106 -13.74 5.07 -20.38
C ILE A 106 -12.99 5.43 -21.66
N ASP A 107 -13.55 5.04 -22.80
CA ASP A 107 -12.91 5.26 -24.12
C ASP A 107 -13.04 6.70 -24.60
N ASN A 108 -14.03 7.44 -24.11
CA ASN A 108 -14.32 8.81 -24.52
C ASN A 108 -14.55 9.70 -23.30
N MET A 109 -13.50 10.35 -22.83
CA MET A 109 -13.65 11.44 -21.87
C MET A 109 -14.13 12.70 -22.60
N PRO A 110 -15.12 13.43 -22.07
CA PRO A 110 -15.51 14.71 -22.63
C PRO A 110 -14.34 15.70 -22.52
N ASP A 111 -14.25 16.62 -23.47
CA ASP A 111 -13.30 17.73 -23.37
C ASP A 111 -13.63 18.60 -22.16
N LEU A 112 -12.70 18.65 -21.22
CA LEU A 112 -12.84 19.42 -19.99
C LEU A 112 -12.07 20.76 -20.11
N PRO A 113 -12.58 21.85 -19.53
CA PRO A 113 -11.88 23.14 -19.54
C PRO A 113 -10.64 23.16 -18.62
N PHE A 114 -10.27 22.03 -18.04
CA PHE A 114 -9.10 21.85 -17.18
C PHE A 114 -8.45 20.49 -17.42
N LYS A 115 -7.19 20.37 -17.07
CA LYS A 115 -6.42 19.11 -17.22
C LYS A 115 -6.48 18.30 -15.93
N ILE A 116 -6.94 17.05 -16.03
CA ILE A 116 -6.86 16.09 -14.95
C ILE A 116 -5.46 15.46 -14.98
N MET A 117 -4.70 15.57 -13.89
CA MET A 117 -3.36 15.01 -13.78
C MET A 117 -3.30 14.08 -12.57
N MET A 118 -2.43 13.06 -12.66
CA MET A 118 -2.29 12.07 -11.61
C MET A 118 -1.22 12.44 -10.59
N ASN A 119 -1.42 12.03 -9.34
CA ASN A 119 -0.38 11.95 -8.35
C ASN A 119 0.17 10.52 -8.32
N VAL A 120 1.46 10.35 -8.55
CA VAL A 120 2.12 9.04 -8.58
C VAL A 120 3.11 8.95 -7.43
N GLY A 121 2.91 7.96 -6.56
CA GLY A 121 3.81 7.64 -5.44
C GLY A 121 4.57 6.33 -5.66
N ASN A 122 4.02 5.41 -6.46
CA ASN A 122 4.65 4.14 -6.77
C ASN A 122 4.98 4.06 -8.27
N PRO A 123 6.27 4.13 -8.65
CA PRO A 123 6.70 4.06 -10.05
C PRO A 123 6.36 2.73 -10.73
N ASP A 124 6.34 1.62 -9.97
CA ASP A 124 6.04 0.29 -10.53
C ASP A 124 4.64 0.22 -11.14
N ARG A 125 3.72 1.07 -10.66
CA ARG A 125 2.36 1.17 -11.18
C ARG A 125 2.16 2.26 -12.22
N ALA A 126 3.22 2.94 -12.65
CA ALA A 126 3.10 4.05 -13.59
C ALA A 126 2.51 3.60 -14.95
N PHE A 127 2.88 2.41 -15.42
CA PHE A 127 2.33 1.85 -16.65
C PHE A 127 0.85 1.47 -16.53
N ASP A 128 0.42 0.93 -15.39
CA ASP A 128 -0.99 0.63 -15.14
C ASP A 128 -1.82 1.92 -15.17
N PHE A 129 -1.29 2.98 -14.57
CA PHE A 129 -1.94 4.29 -14.55
C PHE A 129 -1.93 4.98 -15.90
N ALA A 130 -0.98 4.69 -16.77
CA ALA A 130 -0.93 5.26 -18.13
C ALA A 130 -2.15 4.85 -18.98
N SER A 131 -2.83 3.76 -18.64
CA SER A 131 -4.07 3.34 -19.30
C SER A 131 -5.31 4.16 -18.89
N LEU A 132 -5.23 4.93 -17.81
CA LEU A 132 -6.33 5.79 -17.36
C LEU A 132 -6.34 7.09 -18.18
N PRO A 133 -7.52 7.69 -18.43
CA PRO A 133 -7.59 8.97 -19.12
C PRO A 133 -7.06 10.10 -18.24
N HIS A 134 -5.94 10.69 -18.64
CA HIS A 134 -5.29 11.79 -17.92
C HIS A 134 -4.37 12.60 -18.85
N TYR A 135 -3.96 13.78 -18.39
CA TYR A 135 -3.04 14.68 -19.11
C TYR A 135 -1.59 14.60 -18.60
N GLY A 136 -1.24 13.54 -17.88
CA GLY A 136 0.11 13.32 -17.36
C GLY A 136 0.18 13.29 -15.83
N ILE A 137 1.41 13.35 -15.32
CA ILE A 137 1.69 13.34 -13.89
C ILE A 137 1.77 14.77 -13.38
N GLY A 138 0.88 15.14 -12.46
CA GLY A 138 0.88 16.45 -11.79
C GLY A 138 1.79 16.50 -10.58
N LEU A 139 1.93 15.38 -9.86
CA LEU A 139 2.81 15.24 -8.71
C LEU A 139 3.45 13.85 -8.68
N ALA A 140 4.77 13.79 -8.74
CA ALA A 140 5.53 12.59 -8.39
C ALA A 140 6.04 12.74 -6.94
N ARG A 141 5.68 11.78 -6.09
CA ARG A 141 6.16 11.76 -4.69
C ARG A 141 7.56 11.18 -4.66
N LEU A 142 8.55 12.04 -4.81
CA LEU A 142 9.96 11.65 -4.87
C LEU A 142 10.45 10.92 -3.63
N GLU A 143 9.91 11.25 -2.46
CA GLU A 143 10.23 10.58 -1.20
C GLU A 143 9.98 9.07 -1.25
N PHE A 144 8.92 8.62 -1.90
CA PHE A 144 8.66 7.19 -2.08
C PHE A 144 9.58 6.57 -3.14
N ILE A 145 9.87 7.29 -4.21
CA ILE A 145 10.77 6.84 -5.27
C ILE A 145 12.19 6.65 -4.70
N ILE A 146 12.69 7.64 -3.96
CA ILE A 146 14.01 7.62 -3.34
C ILE A 146 14.12 6.44 -2.37
N ASN A 147 13.15 6.30 -1.47
CA ASN A 147 13.22 5.25 -0.45
C ASN A 147 13.07 3.83 -1.03
N ARG A 148 12.28 3.65 -2.07
CA ARG A 148 11.99 2.30 -2.61
C ARG A 148 12.95 1.87 -3.71
N MET A 149 13.31 2.78 -4.61
CA MET A 149 14.04 2.44 -5.82
C MET A 149 15.52 2.82 -5.73
N ILE A 150 15.84 3.94 -5.10
CA ILE A 150 17.21 4.39 -4.96
C ILE A 150 17.81 3.84 -3.66
N GLY A 151 17.05 3.86 -2.56
CA GLY A 151 17.46 3.30 -1.28
C GLY A 151 18.55 4.09 -0.56
N VAL A 152 19.01 5.19 -1.15
CA VAL A 152 20.06 6.07 -0.62
C VAL A 152 19.55 7.49 -0.53
N HIS A 153 19.75 8.12 0.62
CA HIS A 153 19.37 9.52 0.79
C HIS A 153 20.25 10.41 -0.10
N PRO A 154 19.69 11.34 -0.89
CA PRO A 154 20.47 12.18 -1.82
C PRO A 154 21.62 12.93 -1.17
N ARG A 155 21.46 13.35 0.09
CA ARG A 155 22.52 14.01 0.83
C ARG A 155 23.71 13.10 1.13
N ALA A 156 23.49 11.79 1.32
CA ALA A 156 24.55 10.83 1.52
C ALA A 156 25.42 10.66 0.25
N LEU A 157 24.83 10.87 -0.94
CA LEU A 157 25.57 10.90 -2.19
C LEU A 157 26.42 12.19 -2.32
N LEU A 158 25.83 13.34 -1.98
CA LEU A 158 26.54 14.64 -2.03
C LEU A 158 27.71 14.69 -1.03
N ASP A 159 27.52 14.12 0.15
CA ASP A 159 28.52 14.11 1.22
C ASP A 159 29.35 12.80 1.24
N PHE A 160 29.34 12.00 0.15
CA PHE A 160 29.91 10.66 0.09
C PHE A 160 31.39 10.61 0.54
N ASP A 161 32.19 11.56 0.08
CA ASP A 161 33.64 11.65 0.44
C ASP A 161 33.84 11.93 1.93
N GLN A 162 32.89 12.60 2.57
CA GLN A 162 32.97 12.97 3.98
C GLN A 162 32.41 11.90 4.93
N LEU A 163 31.78 10.86 4.39
CA LEU A 163 31.28 9.75 5.21
C LEU A 163 32.45 9.02 5.87
N THR A 164 32.30 8.75 7.16
CA THR A 164 33.32 7.99 7.95
C THR A 164 32.94 6.52 8.08
N ASP A 165 31.68 6.17 7.86
CA ASP A 165 31.17 4.80 7.94
C ASP A 165 31.46 4.06 6.63
N GLN A 166 32.36 3.07 6.70
CA GLN A 166 32.81 2.30 5.53
C GLN A 166 31.73 1.33 5.04
N ASP A 167 30.90 0.78 5.92
CA ASP A 167 29.83 -0.14 5.54
C ASP A 167 28.74 0.62 4.78
N LEU A 168 28.43 1.83 5.22
CA LEU A 168 27.53 2.73 4.51
C LEU A 168 28.07 3.10 3.12
N LYS A 169 29.39 3.42 3.02
CA LYS A 169 30.04 3.70 1.72
C LYS A 169 29.93 2.51 0.78
N ASN A 170 30.21 1.31 1.25
CA ASN A 170 30.12 0.10 0.44
C ASN A 170 28.68 -0.12 -0.05
N THR A 171 27.69 0.02 0.83
CA THR A 171 26.27 -0.10 0.48
C THR A 171 25.86 0.91 -0.60
N ILE A 172 26.28 2.17 -0.46
CA ILE A 172 26.00 3.21 -1.45
C ILE A 172 26.65 2.84 -2.79
N THR A 173 27.91 2.42 -2.78
CA THR A 173 28.65 2.05 -4.01
C THR A 173 27.96 0.89 -4.73
N GLU A 174 27.49 -0.13 -4.00
CA GLU A 174 26.78 -1.26 -4.57
C GLU A 174 25.44 -0.84 -5.21
N GLN A 175 24.68 0.01 -4.51
CA GLN A 175 23.36 0.47 -5.01
C GLN A 175 23.49 1.42 -6.20
N MET A 176 24.59 2.17 -6.28
CA MET A 176 24.86 3.10 -7.38
C MET A 176 25.62 2.45 -8.54
N ALA A 177 25.95 1.17 -8.45
CA ALA A 177 26.65 0.46 -9.50
C ALA A 177 25.88 0.51 -10.83
N GLY A 178 26.50 1.05 -11.87
CA GLY A 178 25.89 1.18 -13.20
C GLY A 178 25.25 2.55 -13.49
N TYR A 179 25.25 3.46 -12.52
CA TYR A 179 24.93 4.87 -12.77
C TYR A 179 26.23 5.64 -13.06
N ALA A 180 26.15 6.56 -14.03
CA ALA A 180 27.26 7.48 -14.29
C ALA A 180 27.36 8.51 -13.17
N ASP A 181 28.58 9.00 -12.90
CA ASP A 181 28.91 10.00 -11.89
C ASP A 181 28.06 11.28 -11.98
#